data_fdc6ab174521f3849a525354862c237a
#
_entry.id   fdc6ab174521f3849a525354862c237a
#
_cell.length_a   1.000
_cell.length_b   1.000
_cell.length_c   1.000
_cell.angle_alpha   90.00
_cell.angle_beta   90.00
_cell.angle_gamma   90.00
#
_symmetry.space_group_name_H-M   'P 1'
#
loop_
_entity.id
_entity.type
_entity.pdbx_description
1 polymer ?
#
loop_
_entity_poly.entity_id
_entity_poly.type
_entity_poly.pdbx_seq_one_letter_code
_entity_poly.pdbx_strand_id
1 'polypeptide(L)'
;MIKRLLIANRGEIAVRILRACRELNIEVVIAHSRADDRQRYLALADDTVCVSARSYLEGTSFVAAAQSRGCDAIHPGYGFLSENAEFADLVTSEGL
;
A
#
# COMPACT_ATOMS: atom_id res chain seq x y z
N MET A 1 6.92 10.26 -12.82
CA MET A 1 5.80 9.36 -13.13
C MET A 1 5.83 8.13 -12.21
N ILE A 2 4.70 7.80 -11.63
CA ILE A 2 4.59 6.63 -10.74
C ILE A 2 4.64 5.36 -11.57
N LYS A 3 5.56 4.46 -11.24
CA LYS A 3 5.72 3.18 -11.94
C LYS A 3 5.28 2.00 -11.07
N ARG A 4 5.45 2.10 -9.77
CA ARG A 4 5.17 1.01 -8.84
C ARG A 4 4.62 1.59 -7.56
N LEU A 5 3.41 1.21 -7.21
CA LEU A 5 2.65 1.81 -6.11
C LEU A 5 2.34 0.76 -5.06
N LEU A 6 2.53 1.12 -3.80
CA LEU A 6 2.11 0.28 -2.69
C LEU A 6 0.74 0.70 -2.20
N ILE A 7 -0.16 -0.27 -2.07
CA ILE A 7 -1.49 -0.05 -1.53
C ILE A 7 -1.45 -0.35 -0.03
N ALA A 8 -1.75 0.67 0.78
CA ALA A 8 -1.79 0.57 2.24
C ALA A 8 -3.22 0.59 2.74
N ASN A 9 -4.04 -0.27 2.21
CA ASN A 9 -5.43 -0.45 2.62
C ASN A 9 -5.86 -1.88 2.27
N ARG A 10 -7.06 -2.25 2.62
CA ARG A 10 -7.52 -3.63 2.50
C ARG A 10 -8.86 -3.74 1.78
N GLY A 11 -9.22 -4.98 1.41
CA GLY A 11 -10.55 -5.31 0.92
C GLY A 11 -10.90 -4.63 -0.38
N GLU A 12 -12.13 -4.18 -0.48
CA GLU A 12 -12.66 -3.57 -1.70
C GLU A 12 -11.94 -2.29 -2.09
N ILE A 13 -11.48 -1.51 -1.11
CA ILE A 13 -10.74 -0.28 -1.38
C ILE A 13 -9.42 -0.60 -2.08
N ALA A 14 -8.71 -1.62 -1.61
CA ALA A 14 -7.49 -2.07 -2.25
C ALA A 14 -7.75 -2.53 -3.69
N VAL A 15 -8.84 -3.25 -3.93
CA VAL A 15 -9.21 -3.70 -5.27
C VAL A 15 -9.51 -2.53 -6.19
N ARG A 16 -10.21 -1.51 -5.70
CA ARG A 16 -10.52 -0.32 -6.51
C ARG A 16 -9.26 0.44 -6.93
N ILE A 17 -8.31 0.59 -6.01
CA ILE A 17 -7.03 1.24 -6.31
C ILE A 17 -6.26 0.39 -7.33
N LEU A 18 -6.23 -0.92 -7.14
CA LEU A 18 -5.55 -1.83 -8.04
C LEU A 18 -6.10 -1.72 -9.47
N ARG A 19 -7.41 -1.67 -9.62
CA ARG A 19 -8.04 -1.53 -10.95
C ARG A 19 -7.64 -0.23 -11.64
N ALA A 20 -7.59 0.88 -10.89
CA ALA A 20 -7.15 2.16 -11.43
C ALA A 20 -5.69 2.08 -11.87
N CYS A 21 -4.83 1.43 -11.10
CA CYS A 21 -3.44 1.24 -11.46
C CYS A 21 -3.29 0.41 -12.73
N ARG A 22 -4.11 -0.63 -12.92
CA ARG A 22 -4.08 -1.44 -14.14
C ARG A 22 -4.41 -0.61 -15.36
N GLU A 23 -5.39 0.29 -15.26
CA GLU A 23 -5.74 1.17 -16.36
C GLU A 23 -4.62 2.14 -16.71
N LEU A 24 -3.80 2.51 -15.74
CA LEU A 24 -2.68 3.44 -15.92
C LEU A 24 -1.34 2.73 -16.14
N ASN A 25 -1.32 1.40 -16.23
CA ASN A 25 -0.11 0.61 -16.38
C ASN A 25 0.89 0.80 -15.23
N ILE A 26 0.38 0.92 -14.01
CA ILE A 26 1.19 1.04 -12.81
C ILE A 26 1.27 -0.34 -12.15
N GLU A 27 2.48 -0.79 -11.81
CA GLU A 27 2.65 -2.01 -11.05
C GLU A 27 2.15 -1.81 -9.61
N VAL A 28 1.57 -2.86 -9.04
CA VAL A 28 0.93 -2.79 -7.72
C VAL A 28 1.57 -3.76 -6.76
N VAL A 29 1.95 -3.25 -5.60
CA VAL A 29 2.34 -4.06 -4.44
C VAL A 29 1.26 -3.84 -3.38
N ILE A 30 0.70 -4.93 -2.85
CA ILE A 30 -0.26 -4.82 -1.74
C ILE A 30 0.44 -5.21 -0.45
N ALA A 31 0.49 -4.27 0.49
CA ALA A 31 0.96 -4.55 1.83
C ALA A 31 -0.23 -4.97 2.68
N HIS A 32 -0.10 -6.08 3.38
CA HIS A 32 -1.19 -6.64 4.17
C HIS A 32 -0.71 -7.06 5.55
N SER A 33 -1.61 -7.07 6.51
CA SER A 33 -1.34 -7.62 7.84
C SER A 33 -1.37 -9.14 7.79
N ARG A 34 -0.88 -9.79 8.84
CA ARG A 34 -0.92 -11.24 8.93
C ARG A 34 -2.38 -11.76 8.92
N ALA A 35 -3.30 -11.01 9.48
CA ALA A 35 -4.71 -11.39 9.51
C ALA A 35 -5.32 -11.49 8.10
N ASP A 36 -4.78 -10.73 7.15
CA ASP A 36 -5.29 -10.65 5.79
C ASP A 36 -4.47 -11.48 4.78
N ASP A 37 -3.54 -12.32 5.23
CA ASP A 37 -2.60 -13.01 4.33
C ASP A 37 -3.24 -14.03 3.40
N ARG A 38 -4.49 -14.43 3.65
CA ARG A 38 -5.24 -15.37 2.81
C ARG A 38 -6.36 -14.73 2.00
N GLN A 39 -6.41 -13.41 1.96
CA GLN A 39 -7.46 -12.73 1.20
C GLN A 39 -7.22 -12.91 -0.30
N ARG A 40 -8.30 -13.20 -1.02
CA ARG A 40 -8.21 -13.53 -2.45
C ARG A 40 -7.71 -12.37 -3.31
N TYR A 41 -8.02 -11.14 -2.93
CA TYR A 41 -7.63 -9.98 -3.72
C TYR A 41 -6.11 -9.82 -3.82
N LEU A 42 -5.35 -10.40 -2.91
CA LEU A 42 -3.89 -10.33 -2.94
C LEU A 42 -3.32 -10.95 -4.22
N ALA A 43 -3.99 -11.95 -4.78
CA ALA A 43 -3.54 -12.61 -6.00
C ALA A 43 -3.62 -11.71 -7.23
N LEU A 44 -4.31 -10.59 -7.15
CA LEU A 44 -4.45 -9.64 -8.26
C LEU A 44 -3.28 -8.67 -8.38
N ALA A 45 -2.44 -8.57 -7.35
CA ALA A 45 -1.30 -7.67 -7.33
C ALA A 45 -0.09 -8.27 -8.05
N ASP A 46 0.85 -7.43 -8.43
CA ASP A 46 2.14 -7.88 -8.99
C ASP A 46 3.01 -8.49 -7.91
N ASP A 47 2.90 -7.98 -6.69
CA ASP A 47 3.62 -8.49 -5.54
C ASP A 47 2.81 -8.20 -4.28
N THR A 48 3.09 -8.94 -3.22
CA THR A 48 2.48 -8.72 -1.91
C THR A 48 3.55 -8.74 -0.84
N VAL A 49 3.33 -8.02 0.24
CA VAL A 49 4.23 -8.02 1.38
C VAL A 49 3.43 -8.04 2.67
N CYS A 50 3.75 -9.00 3.54
CA CYS A 50 3.15 -9.06 4.87
C CYS A 50 3.92 -8.11 5.78
N VAL A 51 3.23 -7.13 6.33
CA VAL A 51 3.85 -6.16 7.23
C VAL A 51 3.61 -6.60 8.68
N SER A 52 4.53 -6.25 9.56
CA SER A 52 4.41 -6.58 10.98
C SER A 52 3.46 -5.65 11.73
N ALA A 53 2.77 -4.80 11.02
CA ALA A 53 1.81 -3.87 11.60
C ALA A 53 0.65 -4.61 12.27
N ARG A 54 0.26 -4.14 13.44
CA ARG A 54 -0.90 -4.69 14.16
C ARG A 54 -2.19 -4.19 13.52
N SER A 55 -2.12 -3.06 12.83
CA SER A 55 -3.26 -2.48 12.14
C SER A 55 -2.77 -1.63 10.98
N TYR A 56 -3.70 -1.27 10.11
CA TYR A 56 -3.42 -0.38 8.96
C TYR A 56 -3.19 1.08 9.38
N LEU A 57 -3.07 1.34 10.68
CA LEU A 57 -2.72 2.65 11.23
C LEU A 57 -1.23 2.79 11.54
N GLU A 58 -0.45 1.72 11.43
CA GLU A 58 0.99 1.74 11.69
C GLU A 58 1.79 2.12 10.45
N GLY A 59 1.89 3.44 10.20
CA GLY A 59 2.46 3.98 8.96
C GLY A 59 3.90 3.60 8.69
N THR A 60 4.75 3.49 9.71
CA THR A 60 6.17 3.17 9.52
C THR A 60 6.38 1.81 8.86
N SER A 61 5.54 0.82 9.18
CA SER A 61 5.61 -0.51 8.57
C SER A 61 5.33 -0.45 7.07
N PHE A 62 4.39 0.39 6.65
CA PHE A 62 4.04 0.53 5.24
C PHE A 62 5.11 1.28 4.45
N VAL A 63 5.73 2.30 5.05
CA VAL A 63 6.84 3.02 4.40
C VAL A 63 8.02 2.06 4.19
N ALA A 64 8.38 1.30 5.21
CA ALA A 64 9.45 0.31 5.09
C ALA A 64 9.15 -0.74 4.02
N ALA A 65 7.89 -1.20 3.95
CA ALA A 65 7.47 -2.17 2.93
C ALA A 65 7.60 -1.58 1.52
N ALA A 66 7.18 -0.33 1.33
CA ALA A 66 7.27 0.34 0.04
C ALA A 66 8.73 0.46 -0.42
N GLN A 67 9.61 0.85 0.48
CA GLN A 67 11.04 0.96 0.17
C GLN A 67 11.64 -0.39 -0.17
N SER A 68 11.31 -1.43 0.58
CA SER A 68 11.86 -2.77 0.37
C SER A 68 11.42 -3.39 -0.96
N ARG A 69 10.29 -2.98 -1.49
CA ARG A 69 9.75 -3.50 -2.76
C ARG A 69 9.97 -2.57 -3.93
N GLY A 70 10.74 -1.50 -3.74
CA GLY A 70 11.06 -0.57 -4.82
C GLY A 70 9.88 0.27 -5.30
N CYS A 71 8.91 0.53 -4.43
CA CYS A 71 7.78 1.38 -4.78
C CYS A 71 8.17 2.85 -4.76
N ASP A 72 7.60 3.62 -5.65
CA ASP A 72 7.83 5.06 -5.73
C ASP A 72 6.64 5.88 -5.21
N ALA A 73 5.58 5.22 -4.75
CA ALA A 73 4.42 5.89 -4.18
C ALA A 73 3.66 4.95 -3.25
N ILE A 74 2.86 5.53 -2.34
CA ILE A 74 1.95 4.81 -1.46
C ILE A 74 0.56 5.43 -1.60
N HIS A 75 -0.46 4.58 -1.74
CA HIS A 75 -1.86 5.02 -1.76
C HIS A 75 -2.57 4.43 -0.54
N PRO A 76 -2.94 5.24 0.44
CA PRO A 76 -3.60 4.75 1.65
C PRO A 76 -5.12 4.51 1.49
N GLY A 77 -5.71 4.89 0.36
CA GLY A 77 -7.14 4.79 0.16
C GLY A 77 -7.90 5.83 0.98
N TYR A 78 -8.96 5.40 1.65
CA TYR A 78 -9.63 6.25 2.63
C TYR A 78 -9.71 5.50 3.97
N GLY A 79 -9.96 6.25 5.08
CA GLY A 79 -9.84 5.68 6.42
C GLY A 79 -8.37 5.39 6.76
N PHE A 80 -8.14 4.70 7.85
CA PHE A 80 -6.80 4.31 8.27
C PHE A 80 -5.79 5.47 8.18
N LEU A 81 -4.77 5.35 7.34
CA LEU A 81 -3.69 6.32 7.21
C LEU A 81 -4.00 7.49 6.28
N SER A 82 -5.10 7.45 5.55
CA SER A 82 -5.42 8.48 4.55
C SER A 82 -5.60 9.88 5.14
N GLU A 83 -6.01 9.97 6.39
CA GLU A 83 -6.23 11.23 7.08
C GLU A 83 -5.15 11.57 8.11
N ASN A 84 -4.05 10.82 8.10
CA ASN A 84 -2.96 10.99 9.06
C ASN A 84 -1.87 11.88 8.46
N ALA A 85 -1.78 13.13 8.94
CA ALA A 85 -0.79 14.10 8.45
C ALA A 85 0.64 13.66 8.75
N GLU A 86 0.88 13.03 9.89
CA GLU A 86 2.21 12.53 10.24
C GLU A 86 2.67 11.45 9.26
N PHE A 87 1.76 10.60 8.82
CA PHE A 87 2.07 9.59 7.82
C PHE A 87 2.42 10.23 6.48
N ALA A 88 1.65 11.22 6.04
CA ALA A 88 1.92 11.93 4.81
C ALA A 88 3.30 12.60 4.83
N ASP A 89 3.66 13.21 5.95
CA ASP A 89 4.97 13.82 6.14
C ASP A 89 6.07 12.78 6.09
N LEU A 90 5.88 11.63 6.72
CA LEU A 90 6.85 10.54 6.70
C LEU A 90 7.06 10.03 5.28
N VAL A 91 6.00 9.79 4.54
CA VAL A 91 6.06 9.32 3.16
C VAL A 91 6.85 10.30 2.30
N THR A 92 6.53 11.57 2.39
CA THR A 92 7.22 12.62 1.63
C THR A 92 8.70 12.72 2.00
N SER A 93 9.02 12.66 3.29
CA SER A 93 10.42 12.76 3.76
C SER A 93 11.27 11.58 3.29
N GLU A 94 10.65 10.43 3.03
CA GLU A 94 11.34 9.23 2.54
C GLU A 94 11.35 9.14 1.00
N GLY A 95 10.90 10.17 0.31
CA GLY A 95 10.99 10.27 -1.15
C GLY A 95 9.88 9.56 -1.93
N LEU A 96 8.78 9.29 -1.27
CA LEU A 96 7.67 8.56 -1.89
C LEU A 96 6.50 9.46 -2.32
#